data_a7ab011c4401038cea19358296ac5a7d
#
_entry.id   a7ab011c4401038cea19358296ac5a7d
#
_cell.length_a   1.000
_cell.length_b   1.000
_cell.length_c   1.000
_cell.angle_alpha   90.00
_cell.angle_beta   90.00
_cell.angle_gamma   90.00
#
_symmetry.space_group_name_H-M   'P 1'
#
loop_
_entity.id
_entity.type
_entity.pdbx_description
1 polymer ?
#
loop_
_entity_poly.entity_id
_entity_poly.type
_entity_poly.pdbx_seq_one_letter_code
_entity_poly.pdbx_strand_id
1 'polypeptide(L)'
;MIEKEIQFRKKREIGDIFTDSFEFVKQEYKLISKLVAVYVLPFMVLYGFVQVYLQKNVISKIDFTDSEALLANIGPVYLNVFLFSLFGLFVQSLLIATYYSYIEVYVKKGKGNFDLAEITPQLFENGLLAIGASLVIFIIVMFGLILCIIPGIYFANTLSIAFIILIFEKKGLGNALMRSAFLVKSDWWNTFLINIVGIIMIWTVSLIMSIPTMITGLSANIFSPEQTPVEYPDWYWVLIGVSTVVSSILWIIPYTFLAFQYFNIDERTKMNV
;
A
#
# COMPACT_ATOMS: atom_id res chain seq x y z
N MET A 1 -27.48 -5.79 -18.87
CA MET A 1 -27.01 -6.97 -18.13
C MET A 1 -27.08 -6.62 -16.66
N ILE A 2 -27.79 -7.40 -15.86
CA ILE A 2 -27.81 -7.23 -14.41
C ILE A 2 -26.41 -7.67 -13.94
N GLU A 3 -25.56 -6.71 -13.54
CA GLU A 3 -24.26 -7.03 -12.97
C GLU A 3 -24.49 -7.82 -11.69
N LYS A 4 -23.91 -9.01 -11.63
CA LYS A 4 -24.04 -9.90 -10.49
C LYS A 4 -23.30 -9.28 -9.28
N GLU A 5 -24.00 -9.09 -8.19
CA GLU A 5 -23.41 -8.63 -6.93
C GLU A 5 -22.31 -9.60 -6.47
N ILE A 6 -21.14 -9.06 -6.13
CA ILE A 6 -20.00 -9.85 -5.71
C ILE A 6 -20.10 -10.09 -4.20
N GLN A 7 -20.27 -11.35 -3.84
CA GLN A 7 -20.36 -11.79 -2.44
C GLN A 7 -18.97 -11.98 -1.85
N PHE A 8 -18.60 -11.23 -0.82
CA PHE A 8 -17.35 -11.41 -0.10
C PHE A 8 -17.31 -12.69 0.73
N ARG A 9 -18.39 -13.00 1.46
CA ARG A 9 -18.49 -14.16 2.35
C ARG A 9 -18.77 -15.44 1.56
N LYS A 10 -17.72 -15.99 0.95
CA LYS A 10 -17.77 -17.23 0.16
C LYS A 10 -16.41 -17.89 0.19
N LYS A 11 -16.36 -19.23 0.23
CA LYS A 11 -15.13 -19.99 -0.01
C LYS A 11 -14.69 -19.84 -1.46
N ARG A 12 -13.38 -19.64 -1.65
CA ARG A 12 -12.77 -19.43 -2.96
C ARG A 12 -11.50 -20.26 -3.11
N GLU A 13 -11.20 -20.62 -4.33
CA GLU A 13 -9.86 -21.00 -4.75
C GLU A 13 -9.03 -19.73 -5.02
N ILE A 14 -7.71 -19.87 -5.12
CA ILE A 14 -6.81 -18.71 -5.33
C ILE A 14 -7.15 -17.96 -6.61
N GLY A 15 -7.45 -18.70 -7.69
CA GLY A 15 -7.86 -18.11 -8.97
C GLY A 15 -9.11 -17.26 -8.88
N ASP A 16 -10.10 -17.74 -8.11
CA ASP A 16 -11.35 -17.00 -7.87
C ASP A 16 -11.10 -15.72 -7.09
N ILE A 17 -10.15 -15.73 -6.12
CA ILE A 17 -9.78 -14.53 -5.37
C ILE A 17 -9.30 -13.43 -6.31
N PHE A 18 -8.41 -13.74 -7.23
CA PHE A 18 -7.93 -12.77 -8.20
C PHE A 18 -9.04 -12.29 -9.14
N THR A 19 -9.79 -13.21 -9.72
CA THR A 19 -10.85 -12.89 -10.68
C THR A 19 -11.93 -12.02 -10.04
N ASP A 20 -12.46 -12.44 -8.88
CA ASP A 20 -13.51 -11.70 -8.16
C ASP A 20 -13.00 -10.33 -7.67
N SER A 21 -11.71 -10.22 -7.32
CA SER A 21 -11.11 -8.95 -6.92
C SER A 21 -11.05 -7.95 -8.05
N PHE A 22 -10.59 -8.37 -9.23
CA PHE A 22 -10.58 -7.48 -10.41
C PHE A 22 -11.99 -7.10 -10.83
N GLU A 23 -12.92 -8.06 -10.79
CA GLU A 23 -14.31 -7.80 -11.13
C GLU A 23 -14.93 -6.80 -10.15
N PHE A 24 -14.68 -6.94 -8.84
CA PHE A 24 -15.13 -6.01 -7.83
C PHE A 24 -14.60 -4.58 -8.06
N VAL A 25 -13.29 -4.44 -8.25
CA VAL A 25 -12.69 -3.13 -8.53
C VAL A 25 -13.26 -2.53 -9.80
N LYS A 26 -13.46 -3.34 -10.86
CA LYS A 26 -14.07 -2.90 -12.13
C LYS A 26 -15.53 -2.48 -11.96
N GLN A 27 -16.31 -3.17 -11.14
CA GLN A 27 -17.72 -2.82 -10.90
C GLN A 27 -17.86 -1.55 -10.06
N GLU A 28 -16.98 -1.37 -9.07
CA GLU A 28 -17.10 -0.33 -8.06
C GLU A 28 -16.13 0.85 -8.26
N TYR A 29 -15.38 0.87 -9.37
CA TYR A 29 -14.30 1.86 -9.59
C TYR A 29 -14.77 3.32 -9.47
N LYS A 30 -16.00 3.64 -9.88
CA LYS A 30 -16.53 5.02 -9.82
C LYS A 30 -16.67 5.52 -8.38
N LEU A 31 -17.23 4.66 -7.51
CA LEU A 31 -17.42 5.02 -6.10
C LEU A 31 -16.08 4.99 -5.35
N ILE A 32 -15.25 3.98 -5.59
CA ILE A 32 -13.91 3.88 -5.03
C ILE A 32 -13.06 5.09 -5.43
N SER A 33 -13.04 5.45 -6.73
CA SER A 33 -12.29 6.60 -7.22
C SER A 33 -12.76 7.91 -6.60
N LYS A 34 -14.07 8.10 -6.43
CA LYS A 34 -14.64 9.28 -5.78
C LYS A 34 -14.21 9.39 -4.32
N LEU A 35 -14.26 8.28 -3.57
CA LEU A 35 -13.79 8.25 -2.19
C LEU A 35 -12.31 8.57 -2.07
N VAL A 36 -11.49 7.90 -2.88
CA VAL A 36 -10.04 8.12 -2.89
C VAL A 36 -9.70 9.55 -3.30
N ALA A 37 -10.38 10.10 -4.31
CA ALA A 37 -10.17 11.47 -4.77
C ALA A 37 -10.46 12.52 -3.67
N VAL A 38 -11.49 12.29 -2.87
CA VAL A 38 -11.88 13.25 -1.81
C VAL A 38 -10.99 13.11 -0.57
N TYR A 39 -10.74 11.90 -0.09
CA TYR A 39 -10.16 11.68 1.24
C TYR A 39 -8.65 11.37 1.21
N VAL A 40 -8.13 10.84 0.13
CA VAL A 40 -6.74 10.32 0.08
C VAL A 40 -5.87 11.04 -0.95
N LEU A 41 -6.41 11.34 -2.14
CA LEU A 41 -5.66 11.93 -3.24
C LEU A 41 -4.92 13.24 -2.89
N PRO A 42 -5.49 14.19 -2.11
CA PRO A 42 -4.75 15.38 -1.71
C PRO A 42 -3.45 15.06 -0.97
N PHE A 43 -3.48 14.06 -0.08
CA PHE A 43 -2.30 13.60 0.67
C PHE A 43 -1.33 12.80 -0.22
N MET A 44 -1.83 12.02 -1.18
CA MET A 44 -1.00 11.34 -2.17
C MET A 44 -0.26 12.33 -3.08
N VAL A 45 -0.93 13.39 -3.51
CA VAL A 45 -0.31 14.46 -4.31
C VAL A 45 0.76 15.17 -3.49
N LEU A 46 0.48 15.52 -2.23
CA LEU A 46 1.48 16.09 -1.33
C LEU A 46 2.67 15.15 -1.13
N TYR A 47 2.42 13.84 -0.97
CA TYR A 47 3.45 12.83 -0.87
C TYR A 47 4.33 12.77 -2.13
N GLY A 48 3.73 12.87 -3.33
CA GLY A 48 4.45 12.98 -4.59
C GLY A 48 5.33 14.23 -4.67
N PHE A 49 4.83 15.39 -4.20
CA PHE A 49 5.65 16.62 -4.12
C PHE A 49 6.83 16.47 -3.15
N VAL A 50 6.61 15.87 -1.98
CA VAL A 50 7.69 15.62 -1.02
C VAL A 50 8.72 14.66 -1.62
N GLN A 51 8.30 13.63 -2.36
CA GLN A 51 9.20 12.71 -3.07
C GLN A 51 10.08 13.47 -4.07
N VAL A 52 9.49 14.34 -4.90
CA VAL A 52 10.24 15.15 -5.86
C VAL A 52 11.22 16.07 -5.15
N TYR A 53 10.77 16.74 -4.09
CA TYR A 53 11.62 17.64 -3.29
C TYR A 53 12.84 16.90 -2.73
N LEU A 54 12.65 15.73 -2.13
CA LEU A 54 13.73 14.92 -1.56
C LEU A 54 14.70 14.43 -2.65
N GLN A 55 14.15 13.94 -3.76
CA GLN A 55 14.98 13.47 -4.87
C GLN A 55 15.84 14.61 -5.43
N LYS A 56 15.23 15.79 -5.68
CA LYS A 56 15.90 16.93 -6.31
C LYS A 56 16.85 17.68 -5.38
N ASN A 57 16.52 17.81 -4.10
CA ASN A 57 17.25 18.71 -3.20
C ASN A 57 18.11 18.00 -2.15
N VAL A 58 17.87 16.71 -1.92
CA VAL A 58 18.62 15.93 -0.93
C VAL A 58 19.42 14.86 -1.62
N ILE A 59 18.78 13.91 -2.30
CA ILE A 59 19.45 12.72 -2.84
C ILE A 59 20.37 13.05 -4.02
N SER A 60 19.91 13.88 -4.97
CA SER A 60 20.72 14.25 -6.15
C SER A 60 21.95 15.08 -5.84
N LYS A 61 22.06 15.64 -4.63
CA LYS A 61 23.21 16.44 -4.19
C LYS A 61 24.26 15.64 -3.43
N ILE A 62 24.03 14.36 -3.19
CA ILE A 62 24.98 13.51 -2.49
C ILE A 62 26.08 13.10 -3.47
N ASP A 63 27.30 13.48 -3.16
CA ASP A 63 28.46 12.93 -3.83
C ASP A 63 28.83 11.58 -3.22
N PHE A 64 28.52 10.52 -3.93
CA PHE A 64 28.82 9.14 -3.50
C PHE A 64 30.29 8.76 -3.69
N THR A 65 31.10 9.61 -4.33
CA THR A 65 32.53 9.37 -4.58
C THR A 65 33.38 9.95 -3.46
N ASP A 66 32.91 10.98 -2.76
CA ASP A 66 33.59 11.60 -1.61
C ASP A 66 33.11 10.96 -0.28
N SER A 67 33.98 10.15 0.31
CA SER A 67 33.71 9.44 1.56
C SER A 67 33.47 10.39 2.75
N GLU A 68 34.11 11.54 2.83
CA GLU A 68 33.93 12.51 3.92
C GLU A 68 32.59 13.24 3.76
N ALA A 69 32.27 13.68 2.55
CA ALA A 69 31.00 14.30 2.24
C ALA A 69 29.83 13.31 2.47
N LEU A 70 29.99 12.03 2.12
CA LEU A 70 29.01 10.99 2.38
C LEU A 70 28.76 10.83 3.88
N LEU A 71 29.81 10.70 4.69
CA LEU A 71 29.70 10.56 6.14
C LEU A 71 29.05 11.79 6.81
N ALA A 72 29.38 12.99 6.36
CA ALA A 72 28.79 14.23 6.87
C ALA A 72 27.28 14.34 6.57
N ASN A 73 26.84 13.83 5.43
CA ASN A 73 25.44 13.91 5.00
C ASN A 73 24.57 12.70 5.40
N ILE A 74 25.18 11.63 5.93
CA ILE A 74 24.47 10.39 6.23
C ILE A 74 23.29 10.60 7.22
N GLY A 75 23.51 11.36 8.29
CA GLY A 75 22.49 11.66 9.30
C GLY A 75 21.29 12.44 8.74
N PRO A 76 21.48 13.60 8.10
CA PRO A 76 20.41 14.35 7.45
C PRO A 76 19.65 13.54 6.40
N VAL A 77 20.33 12.73 5.58
CA VAL A 77 19.69 11.89 4.58
C VAL A 77 18.81 10.83 5.21
N TYR A 78 19.32 10.09 6.21
CA TYR A 78 18.52 9.09 6.91
C TYR A 78 17.31 9.69 7.61
N LEU A 79 17.45 10.87 8.23
CA LEU A 79 16.32 11.57 8.86
C LEU A 79 15.25 11.94 7.84
N ASN A 80 15.64 12.49 6.68
CA ASN A 80 14.69 12.83 5.61
C ASN A 80 13.99 11.59 5.05
N VAL A 81 14.72 10.51 4.78
CA VAL A 81 14.15 9.23 4.32
C VAL A 81 13.20 8.64 5.36
N PHE A 82 13.56 8.71 6.65
CA PHE A 82 12.71 8.25 7.74
C PHE A 82 11.40 9.05 7.83
N LEU A 83 11.47 10.38 7.83
CA LEU A 83 10.28 11.24 7.86
C LEU A 83 9.39 11.02 6.63
N PHE A 84 9.98 10.85 5.45
CA PHE A 84 9.26 10.51 4.23
C PHE A 84 8.58 9.16 4.34
N SER A 85 9.24 8.16 4.91
CA SER A 85 8.65 6.83 5.13
C SER A 85 7.48 6.88 6.10
N LEU A 86 7.56 7.68 7.18
CA LEU A 86 6.43 7.90 8.09
C LEU A 86 5.26 8.59 7.40
N PHE A 87 5.53 9.57 6.55
CA PHE A 87 4.48 10.20 5.75
C PHE A 87 3.86 9.21 4.75
N GLY A 88 4.65 8.35 4.13
CA GLY A 88 4.16 7.25 3.29
C GLY A 88 3.26 6.29 4.05
N LEU A 89 3.63 5.88 5.28
CA LEU A 89 2.79 5.06 6.15
C LEU A 89 1.46 5.75 6.47
N PHE A 90 1.48 7.05 6.75
CA PHE A 90 0.26 7.83 6.99
C PHE A 90 -0.66 7.81 5.77
N VAL A 91 -0.14 8.12 4.57
CA VAL A 91 -0.92 8.12 3.33
C VAL A 91 -1.50 6.74 3.03
N GLN A 92 -0.71 5.67 3.20
CA GLN A 92 -1.20 4.30 3.02
C GLN A 92 -2.25 3.90 4.04
N SER A 93 -2.10 4.35 5.29
CA SER A 93 -3.11 4.11 6.34
C SER A 93 -4.45 4.76 6.01
N LEU A 94 -4.43 5.98 5.46
CA LEU A 94 -5.65 6.65 4.98
C LEU A 94 -6.30 5.88 3.83
N LEU A 95 -5.50 5.36 2.89
CA LEU A 95 -6.02 4.55 1.79
C LEU A 95 -6.65 3.27 2.32
N ILE A 96 -5.97 2.54 3.21
CA ILE A 96 -6.47 1.31 3.84
C ILE A 96 -7.80 1.58 4.57
N ALA A 97 -7.82 2.62 5.42
CA ALA A 97 -9.02 2.97 6.18
C ALA A 97 -10.19 3.31 5.27
N THR A 98 -9.96 4.16 4.26
CA THR A 98 -10.99 4.59 3.31
C THR A 98 -11.52 3.39 2.53
N TYR A 99 -10.62 2.57 2.00
CA TYR A 99 -10.99 1.46 1.15
C TYR A 99 -11.68 0.32 1.92
N TYR A 100 -11.18 -0.07 3.08
CA TYR A 100 -11.81 -1.13 3.87
C TYR A 100 -13.11 -0.66 4.56
N SER A 101 -13.25 0.62 4.88
CA SER A 101 -14.55 1.16 5.31
C SER A 101 -15.59 1.08 4.19
N TYR A 102 -15.18 1.34 2.95
CA TYR A 102 -16.05 1.13 1.79
C TYR A 102 -16.48 -0.33 1.67
N ILE A 103 -15.55 -1.28 1.72
CA ILE A 103 -15.85 -2.71 1.67
C ILE A 103 -16.75 -3.13 2.85
N GLU A 104 -16.53 -2.59 4.06
CA GLU A 104 -17.37 -2.87 5.23
C GLU A 104 -18.83 -2.50 4.98
N VAL A 105 -19.08 -1.30 4.46
CA VAL A 105 -20.45 -0.84 4.14
C VAL A 105 -21.04 -1.64 2.99
N TYR A 106 -20.26 -1.91 1.94
CA TYR A 106 -20.67 -2.76 0.82
C TYR A 106 -21.12 -4.16 1.28
N VAL A 107 -20.34 -4.80 2.14
CA VAL A 107 -20.65 -6.14 2.67
C VAL A 107 -21.90 -6.15 3.56
N LYS A 108 -22.14 -5.05 4.29
CA LYS A 108 -23.29 -4.93 5.21
C LYS A 108 -24.59 -4.57 4.50
N LYS A 109 -24.55 -3.72 3.49
CA LYS A 109 -25.75 -3.13 2.87
C LYS A 109 -26.02 -3.62 1.44
N GLY A 110 -25.02 -4.19 0.77
CA GLY A 110 -25.08 -4.60 -0.63
C GLY A 110 -24.81 -3.45 -1.60
N LYS A 111 -24.61 -3.80 -2.86
CA LYS A 111 -24.29 -2.87 -3.96
C LYS A 111 -25.39 -1.81 -4.12
N GLY A 112 -24.99 -0.53 -4.15
CA GLY A 112 -25.89 0.59 -4.45
C GLY A 112 -26.89 0.97 -3.34
N ASN A 113 -26.84 0.32 -2.19
CA ASN A 113 -27.78 0.55 -1.09
C ASN A 113 -27.23 1.51 -0.02
N PHE A 114 -26.24 2.33 -0.34
CA PHE A 114 -25.65 3.30 0.58
C PHE A 114 -25.06 4.50 -0.16
N ASP A 115 -25.02 5.62 0.53
CA ASP A 115 -24.38 6.85 0.08
C ASP A 115 -22.97 7.00 0.65
N LEU A 116 -22.08 7.72 -0.07
CA LEU A 116 -20.73 8.01 0.40
C LEU A 116 -20.71 8.78 1.73
N ALA A 117 -21.74 9.57 2.01
CA ALA A 117 -21.90 10.30 3.27
C ALA A 117 -21.97 9.37 4.49
N GLU A 118 -22.46 8.14 4.31
CA GLU A 118 -22.56 7.16 5.39
C GLU A 118 -21.21 6.52 5.77
N ILE A 119 -20.25 6.58 4.86
CA ILE A 119 -18.88 6.08 5.08
C ILE A 119 -18.06 7.10 5.86
N THR A 120 -18.31 8.40 5.63
CA THR A 120 -17.52 9.51 6.18
C THR A 120 -17.31 9.47 7.70
N PRO A 121 -18.34 9.23 8.55
CA PRO A 121 -18.15 9.17 10.01
C PRO A 121 -17.19 8.07 10.45
N GLN A 122 -17.18 6.94 9.73
CA GLN A 122 -16.34 5.79 10.05
C GLN A 122 -14.89 5.99 9.61
N LEU A 123 -14.64 6.86 8.60
CA LEU A 123 -13.30 7.09 8.06
C LEU A 123 -12.35 7.68 9.08
N PHE A 124 -12.82 8.60 9.93
CA PHE A 124 -11.95 9.24 10.93
C PHE A 124 -11.51 8.24 12.00
N GLU A 125 -12.45 7.47 12.54
CA GLU A 125 -12.17 6.43 13.54
C GLU A 125 -11.26 5.34 12.96
N ASN A 126 -11.64 4.79 11.82
CA ASN A 126 -10.87 3.75 11.14
C ASN A 126 -9.49 4.27 10.66
N GLY A 127 -9.39 5.57 10.32
CA GLY A 127 -8.14 6.24 9.96
C GLY A 127 -7.14 6.26 11.11
N LEU A 128 -7.57 6.70 12.28
CA LEU A 128 -6.71 6.70 13.47
C LEU A 128 -6.27 5.29 13.86
N LEU A 129 -7.20 4.32 13.81
CA LEU A 129 -6.89 2.93 14.08
C LEU A 129 -5.89 2.35 13.05
N ALA A 130 -6.07 2.65 11.77
CA ALA A 130 -5.18 2.19 10.71
C ALA A 130 -3.78 2.79 10.83
N ILE A 131 -3.65 4.09 11.19
CA ILE A 131 -2.35 4.74 11.45
C ILE A 131 -1.63 4.04 12.60
N GLY A 132 -2.32 3.83 13.72
CA GLY A 132 -1.75 3.12 14.87
C GLY A 132 -1.34 1.68 14.52
N ALA A 133 -2.19 0.97 13.78
CA ALA A 133 -1.90 -0.39 13.32
C ALA A 133 -0.68 -0.43 12.37
N SER A 134 -0.60 0.52 11.43
CA SER A 134 0.53 0.61 10.49
C SER A 134 1.86 0.80 11.21
N LEU A 135 1.91 1.68 12.23
CA LEU A 135 3.12 1.91 13.02
C LEU A 135 3.53 0.64 13.78
N VAL A 136 2.57 -0.04 14.44
CA VAL A 136 2.86 -1.26 15.20
C VAL A 136 3.31 -2.39 14.27
N ILE A 137 2.60 -2.63 13.17
CA ILE A 137 2.97 -3.65 12.18
C ILE A 137 4.34 -3.33 11.57
N PHE A 138 4.60 -2.06 11.22
CA PHE A 138 5.88 -1.63 10.70
C PHE A 138 7.02 -1.95 11.68
N ILE A 139 6.86 -1.63 12.98
CA ILE A 139 7.86 -1.93 14.00
C ILE A 139 8.11 -3.44 14.11
N ILE A 140 7.04 -4.26 14.14
CA ILE A 140 7.16 -5.73 14.23
C ILE A 140 7.90 -6.30 13.02
N VAL A 141 7.52 -5.85 11.81
CA VAL A 141 8.13 -6.34 10.56
C VAL A 141 9.59 -5.88 10.46
N MET A 142 9.89 -4.62 10.79
CA MET A 142 11.25 -4.09 10.78
C MET A 142 12.14 -4.79 11.79
N PHE A 143 11.63 -5.04 12.99
CA PHE A 143 12.37 -5.84 13.98
C PHE A 143 12.66 -7.26 13.47
N GLY A 144 11.66 -7.89 12.82
CA GLY A 144 11.85 -9.18 12.17
C GLY A 144 12.92 -9.15 11.08
N LEU A 145 12.93 -8.10 10.22
CA LEU A 145 13.93 -7.92 9.15
C LEU A 145 15.35 -7.67 9.69
N ILE A 146 15.48 -6.91 10.80
CA ILE A 146 16.76 -6.65 11.46
C ILE A 146 17.36 -7.95 12.04
N LEU A 147 16.52 -8.81 12.63
CA LEU A 147 16.96 -10.11 13.12
C LEU A 147 17.37 -11.04 11.97
N CYS A 148 16.55 -11.13 10.94
CA CYS A 148 16.79 -11.91 9.72
C CYS A 148 15.66 -11.61 8.70
N ILE A 149 15.95 -11.73 7.40
CA ILE A 149 14.98 -11.52 6.33
C ILE A 149 13.76 -12.46 6.48
N ILE A 150 13.99 -13.72 6.83
CA ILE A 150 12.92 -14.75 6.93
C ILE A 150 11.87 -14.41 8.00
N PRO A 151 12.22 -14.09 9.27
CA PRO A 151 11.23 -13.64 10.25
C PRO A 151 10.47 -12.37 9.81
N GLY A 152 11.13 -11.41 9.16
CA GLY A 152 10.48 -10.22 8.66
C GLY A 152 9.38 -10.53 7.63
N ILE A 153 9.69 -11.36 6.65
CA ILE A 153 8.72 -11.84 5.64
C ILE A 153 7.58 -12.63 6.32
N TYR A 154 7.92 -13.48 7.30
CA TYR A 154 6.92 -14.24 8.03
C TYR A 154 5.93 -13.32 8.75
N PHE A 155 6.39 -12.30 9.47
CA PHE A 155 5.53 -11.36 10.17
C PHE A 155 4.72 -10.49 9.17
N ALA A 156 5.33 -10.00 8.10
CA ALA A 156 4.64 -9.22 7.09
C ALA A 156 3.46 -10.00 6.48
N ASN A 157 3.68 -11.28 6.12
CA ASN A 157 2.62 -12.13 5.60
C ASN A 157 1.56 -12.45 6.66
N THR A 158 1.97 -12.80 7.86
CA THR A 158 1.09 -13.21 8.97
C THR A 158 0.16 -12.08 9.42
N LEU A 159 0.63 -10.82 9.34
CA LEU A 159 -0.12 -9.64 9.74
C LEU A 159 -0.82 -8.92 8.58
N SER A 160 -0.73 -9.44 7.36
CA SER A 160 -1.23 -8.78 6.15
C SER A 160 -2.76 -8.52 6.17
N ILE A 161 -3.55 -9.39 6.81
CA ILE A 161 -5.01 -9.22 6.93
C ILE A 161 -5.44 -8.50 8.22
N ALA A 162 -4.50 -8.05 9.06
CA ALA A 162 -4.82 -7.42 10.34
C ALA A 162 -5.66 -6.15 10.19
N PHE A 163 -5.44 -5.36 9.14
CA PHE A 163 -6.20 -4.13 8.89
C PHE A 163 -7.67 -4.38 8.62
N ILE A 164 -8.00 -5.38 7.80
CA ILE A 164 -9.39 -5.70 7.53
C ILE A 164 -10.08 -6.27 8.78
N ILE A 165 -9.39 -7.09 9.56
CA ILE A 165 -9.89 -7.59 10.85
C ILE A 165 -10.18 -6.43 11.81
N LEU A 166 -9.25 -5.47 11.91
CA LEU A 166 -9.38 -4.30 12.78
C LEU A 166 -10.64 -3.50 12.46
N ILE A 167 -10.90 -3.27 11.17
CA ILE A 167 -12.05 -2.48 10.70
C ILE A 167 -13.35 -3.27 10.79
N PHE A 168 -13.37 -4.54 10.41
CA PHE A 168 -14.59 -5.36 10.37
C PHE A 168 -15.00 -5.93 11.73
N GLU A 169 -14.04 -6.43 12.52
CA GLU A 169 -14.36 -7.06 13.81
C GLU A 169 -14.39 -6.06 14.98
N LYS A 170 -13.77 -4.86 14.83
CA LYS A 170 -13.76 -3.75 15.82
C LYS A 170 -13.32 -4.17 17.23
N LYS A 171 -12.43 -5.16 17.34
CA LYS A 171 -11.99 -5.77 18.61
C LYS A 171 -10.71 -5.17 19.20
N GLY A 172 -10.24 -4.07 18.64
CA GLY A 172 -8.98 -3.42 19.03
C GLY A 172 -7.74 -4.08 18.40
N LEU A 173 -6.62 -3.33 18.40
CA LEU A 173 -5.42 -3.66 17.64
C LEU A 173 -4.78 -5.00 18.06
N GLY A 174 -4.59 -5.23 19.36
CA GLY A 174 -3.95 -6.47 19.84
C GLY A 174 -4.72 -7.72 19.43
N ASN A 175 -6.07 -7.67 19.53
CA ASN A 175 -6.91 -8.79 19.11
C ASN A 175 -6.90 -8.96 17.58
N ALA A 176 -6.83 -7.87 16.81
CA ALA A 176 -6.75 -7.94 15.36
C ALA A 176 -5.43 -8.59 14.90
N LEU A 177 -4.30 -8.26 15.53
CA LEU A 177 -3.00 -8.89 15.25
C LEU A 177 -3.00 -10.39 15.58
N MET A 178 -3.50 -10.77 16.76
CA MET A 178 -3.62 -12.18 17.16
C MET A 178 -4.57 -12.94 16.24
N ARG A 179 -5.70 -12.35 15.87
CA ARG A 179 -6.68 -12.96 14.95
C ARG A 179 -6.09 -13.14 13.56
N SER A 180 -5.34 -12.13 13.06
CA SER A 180 -4.60 -12.24 11.79
C SER A 180 -3.62 -13.41 11.82
N ALA A 181 -2.80 -13.50 12.87
CA ALA A 181 -1.84 -14.57 13.03
C ALA A 181 -2.52 -15.96 13.09
N PHE A 182 -3.64 -16.07 13.80
CA PHE A 182 -4.42 -17.30 13.88
C PHE A 182 -5.00 -17.72 12.52
N LEU A 183 -5.64 -16.80 11.81
CA LEU A 183 -6.27 -17.08 10.51
C LEU A 183 -5.23 -17.42 9.45
N VAL A 184 -4.21 -16.57 9.28
CA VAL A 184 -3.19 -16.76 8.25
C VAL A 184 -2.39 -18.05 8.48
N LYS A 185 -2.13 -18.45 9.73
CA LYS A 185 -1.41 -19.70 10.02
C LYS A 185 -2.03 -20.92 9.34
N SER A 186 -3.35 -20.99 9.24
CA SER A 186 -4.06 -22.11 8.60
C SER A 186 -3.91 -22.15 7.08
N ASP A 187 -3.62 -21.01 6.45
CA ASP A 187 -3.54 -20.85 4.99
C ASP A 187 -2.35 -19.95 4.58
N TRP A 188 -1.21 -20.12 5.25
CA TRP A 188 -0.06 -19.22 5.17
C TRP A 188 0.52 -19.10 3.76
N TRP A 189 0.68 -20.23 3.06
CA TRP A 189 1.27 -20.27 1.73
C TRP A 189 0.38 -19.62 0.67
N ASN A 190 -0.94 -19.80 0.75
CA ASN A 190 -1.87 -19.14 -0.16
C ASN A 190 -1.91 -17.63 0.08
N THR A 191 -1.90 -17.21 1.35
CA THR A 191 -1.81 -15.79 1.70
C THR A 191 -0.48 -15.19 1.23
N PHE A 192 0.62 -15.92 1.34
CA PHE A 192 1.92 -15.51 0.84
C PHE A 192 1.93 -15.35 -0.68
N LEU A 193 1.37 -16.30 -1.41
CA LEU A 193 1.23 -16.21 -2.87
C LEU A 193 0.40 -15.00 -3.29
N ILE A 194 -0.70 -14.73 -2.60
CA ILE A 194 -1.56 -13.56 -2.85
C ILE A 194 -0.79 -12.26 -2.64
N ASN A 195 -0.03 -12.16 -1.56
CA ASN A 195 0.83 -10.99 -1.29
C ASN A 195 1.91 -10.82 -2.37
N ILE A 196 2.60 -11.90 -2.76
CA ILE A 196 3.64 -11.87 -3.80
C ILE A 196 3.06 -11.41 -5.14
N VAL A 197 1.92 -11.96 -5.56
CA VAL A 197 1.27 -11.54 -6.82
C VAL A 197 0.90 -10.05 -6.77
N GLY A 198 0.33 -9.59 -5.65
CA GLY A 198 0.01 -8.17 -5.45
C GLY A 198 1.24 -7.26 -5.55
N ILE A 199 2.35 -7.64 -4.90
CA ILE A 199 3.61 -6.90 -4.95
C ILE A 199 4.18 -6.88 -6.36
N ILE A 200 4.25 -8.02 -7.04
CA ILE A 200 4.76 -8.13 -8.41
C ILE A 200 3.96 -7.21 -9.36
N MET A 201 2.64 -7.18 -9.22
CA MET A 201 1.80 -6.31 -10.04
C MET A 201 2.15 -4.83 -9.86
N ILE A 202 2.27 -4.38 -8.62
CA ILE A 202 2.65 -2.98 -8.31
C ILE A 202 4.05 -2.67 -8.86
N TRP A 203 5.00 -3.56 -8.62
CA TRP A 203 6.37 -3.39 -9.10
C TRP A 203 6.46 -3.34 -10.61
N THR A 204 5.71 -4.19 -11.31
CA THR A 204 5.68 -4.20 -12.79
C THR A 204 5.19 -2.86 -13.33
N VAL A 205 4.09 -2.32 -12.81
CA VAL A 205 3.59 -1.01 -13.24
C VAL A 205 4.57 0.11 -12.88
N SER A 206 5.13 0.07 -11.67
CA SER A 206 6.12 1.06 -11.23
C SER A 206 7.39 1.03 -12.10
N LEU A 207 7.88 -0.15 -12.48
CA LEU A 207 9.01 -0.30 -13.42
C LEU A 207 8.68 0.29 -14.78
N ILE A 208 7.53 -0.01 -15.35
CA ILE A 208 7.12 0.56 -16.65
C ILE A 208 7.09 2.08 -16.58
N MET A 209 6.52 2.66 -15.51
CA MET A 209 6.47 4.10 -15.34
C MET A 209 7.85 4.74 -15.10
N SER A 210 8.81 4.00 -14.55
CA SER A 210 10.16 4.49 -14.30
C SER A 210 11.10 4.39 -15.51
N ILE A 211 10.73 3.67 -16.58
CA ILE A 211 11.59 3.51 -17.77
C ILE A 211 12.08 4.86 -18.34
N PRO A 212 11.23 5.89 -18.58
CA PRO A 212 11.70 7.15 -19.13
C PRO A 212 12.69 7.88 -18.21
N THR A 213 12.46 7.83 -16.89
CA THR A 213 13.38 8.45 -15.92
C THR A 213 14.69 7.67 -15.80
N MET A 214 14.66 6.36 -15.91
CA MET A 214 15.86 5.51 -15.94
C MET A 214 16.71 5.79 -17.18
N ILE A 215 16.10 5.88 -18.36
CA ILE A 215 16.81 6.19 -19.62
C ILE A 215 17.45 7.60 -19.52
N THR A 216 16.70 8.58 -19.02
CA THR A 216 17.22 9.95 -18.84
C THR A 216 18.36 9.99 -17.84
N GLY A 217 18.23 9.30 -16.71
CA GLY A 217 19.30 9.22 -15.71
C GLY A 217 20.55 8.54 -16.23
N LEU A 218 20.42 7.45 -16.98
CA LEU A 218 21.55 6.76 -17.59
C LEU A 218 22.22 7.64 -18.67
N SER A 219 21.44 8.26 -19.55
CA SER A 219 21.99 9.13 -20.60
C SER A 219 22.72 10.34 -20.01
N ALA A 220 22.14 10.97 -18.99
CA ALA A 220 22.76 12.10 -18.31
C ALA A 220 24.11 11.71 -17.67
N ASN A 221 24.19 10.56 -17.01
CA ASN A 221 25.44 10.10 -16.39
C ASN A 221 26.51 9.65 -17.41
N ILE A 222 26.11 9.08 -18.56
CA ILE A 222 27.06 8.61 -19.59
C ILE A 222 27.61 9.77 -20.44
N PHE A 223 26.78 10.77 -20.75
CA PHE A 223 27.13 11.86 -21.68
C PHE A 223 27.51 13.17 -21.00
N SER A 224 27.39 13.28 -19.65
CA SER A 224 27.83 14.48 -18.94
C SER A 224 29.36 14.47 -18.75
N PRO A 225 30.06 15.58 -19.00
CA PRO A 225 31.46 15.73 -18.61
C PRO A 225 31.62 15.54 -17.08
N GLU A 226 32.68 14.89 -16.66
CA GLU A 226 32.95 14.42 -15.28
C GLU A 226 32.83 15.45 -14.14
N GLN A 227 32.53 16.73 -14.44
CA GLN A 227 32.51 17.80 -13.44
C GLN A 227 31.28 18.72 -13.48
N THR A 228 30.27 18.43 -14.29
CA THR A 228 29.06 19.27 -14.32
C THR A 228 27.91 18.58 -13.60
N PRO A 229 27.20 19.30 -12.70
CA PRO A 229 25.99 18.76 -12.11
C PRO A 229 24.98 18.38 -13.21
N VAL A 230 24.44 17.17 -13.13
CA VAL A 230 23.44 16.72 -14.10
C VAL A 230 22.13 17.48 -13.88
N GLU A 231 21.72 18.30 -14.85
CA GLU A 231 20.45 18.97 -14.85
C GLU A 231 19.39 18.08 -15.54
N TYR A 232 18.40 17.66 -14.78
CA TYR A 232 17.26 16.91 -15.31
C TYR A 232 16.16 17.85 -15.78
N PRO A 233 15.49 17.59 -16.93
CA PRO A 233 14.39 18.41 -17.43
C PRO A 233 13.19 18.35 -16.49
N ASP A 234 12.32 19.38 -16.53
CA ASP A 234 11.17 19.51 -15.62
C ASP A 234 10.21 18.31 -15.70
N TRP A 235 9.98 17.76 -16.89
CA TRP A 235 9.11 16.59 -17.07
C TRP A 235 9.59 15.34 -16.28
N TYR A 236 10.91 15.21 -16.07
CA TYR A 236 11.51 14.13 -15.28
C TYR A 236 10.96 14.15 -13.84
N TRP A 237 10.93 15.34 -13.23
CA TRP A 237 10.43 15.54 -11.87
C TRP A 237 8.91 15.34 -11.78
N VAL A 238 8.18 15.84 -12.76
CA VAL A 238 6.73 15.63 -12.86
C VAL A 238 6.41 14.15 -12.95
N LEU A 239 7.14 13.39 -13.75
CA LEU A 239 6.92 11.96 -13.91
C LEU A 239 7.20 11.18 -12.62
N ILE A 240 8.23 11.55 -11.85
CA ILE A 240 8.50 10.97 -10.53
C ILE A 240 7.31 11.22 -9.58
N GLY A 241 6.79 12.43 -9.51
CA GLY A 241 5.65 12.77 -8.68
C GLY A 241 4.38 12.00 -9.08
N VAL A 242 4.09 11.98 -10.38
CA VAL A 242 2.92 11.24 -10.93
C VAL A 242 3.05 9.75 -10.67
N SER A 243 4.22 9.14 -10.90
CA SER A 243 4.42 7.70 -10.66
C SER A 243 4.26 7.34 -9.19
N THR A 244 4.65 8.22 -8.27
CA THR A 244 4.45 8.03 -6.82
C THR A 244 2.96 7.99 -6.48
N VAL A 245 2.15 8.91 -7.02
CA VAL A 245 0.70 8.95 -6.81
C VAL A 245 0.03 7.71 -7.40
N VAL A 246 0.35 7.38 -8.66
CA VAL A 246 -0.23 6.21 -9.34
C VAL A 246 0.10 4.92 -8.60
N SER A 247 1.37 4.72 -8.23
CA SER A 247 1.79 3.54 -7.46
C SER A 247 1.07 3.44 -6.12
N SER A 248 0.81 4.58 -5.45
CA SER A 248 0.06 4.60 -4.19
C SER A 248 -1.39 4.16 -4.36
N ILE A 249 -2.06 4.58 -5.44
CA ILE A 249 -3.46 4.19 -5.73
C ILE A 249 -3.56 2.70 -6.09
N LEU A 250 -2.59 2.16 -6.80
CA LEU A 250 -2.58 0.76 -7.23
C LEU A 250 -2.61 -0.24 -6.09
N TRP A 251 -2.25 0.15 -4.86
CA TRP A 251 -2.37 -0.68 -3.67
C TRP A 251 -3.81 -1.11 -3.36
N ILE A 252 -4.82 -0.46 -3.95
CA ILE A 252 -6.21 -0.91 -3.87
C ILE A 252 -6.36 -2.37 -4.34
N ILE A 253 -5.62 -2.79 -5.37
CA ILE A 253 -5.70 -4.14 -5.93
C ILE A 253 -5.21 -5.20 -4.92
N PRO A 254 -3.98 -5.14 -4.37
CA PRO A 254 -3.56 -6.05 -3.30
C PRO A 254 -4.46 -6.03 -2.07
N TYR A 255 -4.96 -4.84 -1.67
CA TYR A 255 -5.91 -4.75 -0.55
C TYR A 255 -7.22 -5.47 -0.84
N THR A 256 -7.68 -5.46 -2.10
CA THR A 256 -8.85 -6.26 -2.50
C THR A 256 -8.57 -7.75 -2.40
N PHE A 257 -7.40 -8.21 -2.87
CA PHE A 257 -6.98 -9.61 -2.73
C PHE A 257 -7.00 -10.06 -1.27
N LEU A 258 -6.42 -9.25 -0.38
CA LEU A 258 -6.39 -9.53 1.05
C LEU A 258 -7.78 -9.51 1.70
N ALA A 259 -8.68 -8.64 1.22
CA ALA A 259 -10.06 -8.64 1.68
C ALA A 259 -10.77 -9.95 1.34
N PHE A 260 -10.67 -10.41 0.09
CA PHE A 260 -11.24 -11.69 -0.32
C PHE A 260 -10.58 -12.87 0.41
N GLN A 261 -9.27 -12.83 0.61
CA GLN A 261 -8.56 -13.86 1.37
C GLN A 261 -9.00 -13.93 2.83
N TYR A 262 -9.18 -12.78 3.50
CA TYR A 262 -9.73 -12.74 4.86
C TYR A 262 -11.07 -13.45 4.94
N PHE A 263 -12.04 -13.09 4.09
CA PHE A 263 -13.36 -13.73 4.10
C PHE A 263 -13.28 -15.21 3.72
N ASN A 264 -12.42 -15.59 2.79
CA ASN A 264 -12.21 -16.98 2.40
C ASN A 264 -11.72 -17.84 3.59
N ILE A 265 -10.70 -17.37 4.33
CA ILE A 265 -10.19 -18.09 5.49
C ILE A 265 -11.21 -18.10 6.63
N ASP A 266 -11.89 -16.98 6.90
CA ASP A 266 -12.90 -16.87 7.97
C ASP A 266 -14.05 -17.85 7.74
N GLU A 267 -14.56 -17.97 6.51
CA GLU A 267 -15.63 -18.91 6.15
C GLU A 267 -15.13 -20.38 6.19
N ARG A 268 -13.87 -20.67 5.82
CA ARG A 268 -13.29 -22.01 5.97
C ARG A 268 -13.15 -22.40 7.45
N THR A 269 -12.72 -21.46 8.29
CA THR A 269 -12.51 -21.71 9.74
C THR A 269 -13.82 -21.99 10.46
N LYS A 270 -14.91 -21.27 10.15
CA LYS A 270 -16.23 -21.49 10.77
C LYS A 270 -16.85 -22.86 10.51
N MET A 271 -16.49 -23.49 9.39
CA MET A 271 -17.06 -24.80 9.05
C MET A 271 -16.26 -25.98 9.64
N ASN A 272 -15.07 -25.70 10.19
CA ASN A 272 -14.22 -26.72 10.82
C ASN A 272 -14.39 -26.74 12.34
N VAL A 273 -15.28 -25.89 12.88
CA VAL A 273 -15.73 -25.87 14.28
C VAL A 273 -17.15 -26.41 14.37
#